data_647b690e7c6461767a3f7d2dac07adf5
#
_entry.id   647b690e7c6461767a3f7d2dac07adf5
#
_cell.length_a   1.000
_cell.length_b   1.000
_cell.length_c   1.000
_cell.angle_alpha   90.00
_cell.angle_beta   90.00
_cell.angle_gamma   90.00
#
_symmetry.space_group_name_H-M   'P 1'
#
loop_
_entity.id
_entity.type
_entity.pdbx_description
1 polymer ?
#
loop_
_entity_poly.entity_id
_entity_poly.type
_entity_poly.pdbx_seq_one_letter_code
_entity_poly.pdbx_strand_id
1 'polypeptide(L)'
;MEGWVKVHRKLLGWEWFKSSEMVHLFIYLLMKSNHELAVWRGQKVEKGQLITGLNSLNFDTGISIQTLRTCLKRLEKSGEINIQTTNKYTIVTICNYASSG
;
A
#
# COMPACT_ATOMS: atom_id res chain seq x y z
N MET A 1 -8.98 1.13 18.92
CA MET A 1 -9.67 0.79 18.05
C MET A 1 -9.12 0.52 17.01
N GLU A 2 -9.43 -0.19 16.61
CA GLU A 2 -8.84 -0.78 15.73
C GLU A 2 -9.72 -0.97 14.68
N GLY A 3 -9.41 -1.20 13.60
CA GLY A 3 -10.22 -1.60 12.51
C GLY A 3 -10.57 -0.52 11.54
N TRP A 4 -10.16 0.70 11.74
CA TRP A 4 -10.42 1.71 10.73
C TRP A 4 -9.19 2.58 10.49
N VAL A 5 -9.13 3.16 9.29
CA VAL A 5 -8.07 4.10 8.93
C VAL A 5 -8.69 5.33 8.31
N LYS A 6 -7.96 6.42 8.38
CA LYS A 6 -8.41 7.68 7.85
C LYS A 6 -8.11 7.77 6.37
N VAL A 7 -9.11 8.12 5.58
CA VAL A 7 -8.96 8.36 4.15
C VAL A 7 -9.22 9.84 3.90
N HIS A 8 -8.21 10.55 3.40
CA HIS A 8 -8.31 11.98 3.25
C HIS A 8 -9.21 12.35 2.07
N ARG A 9 -9.94 13.46 2.20
CA ARG A 9 -10.79 13.97 1.13
C ARG A 9 -10.06 14.23 -0.16
N LYS A 10 -8.78 14.50 -0.10
CA LYS A 10 -7.98 14.73 -1.30
C LYS A 10 -8.03 13.57 -2.28
N LEU A 11 -8.40 12.39 -1.79
CA LEU A 11 -8.55 11.24 -2.67
C LEU A 11 -9.52 11.51 -3.80
N LEU A 12 -10.55 12.30 -3.56
CA LEU A 12 -11.54 12.62 -4.59
C LEU A 12 -10.93 13.39 -5.75
N GLY A 13 -9.89 14.19 -5.51
CA GLY A 13 -9.21 14.94 -6.56
C GLY A 13 -7.96 14.28 -7.09
N TRP A 14 -7.69 13.07 -6.65
CA TRP A 14 -6.52 12.34 -7.05
C TRP A 14 -6.62 11.90 -8.51
N GLU A 15 -5.51 12.01 -9.23
CA GLU A 15 -5.52 11.70 -10.67
C GLU A 15 -5.97 10.28 -10.99
N TRP A 16 -5.79 9.36 -10.06
CA TRP A 16 -6.17 7.96 -10.26
C TRP A 16 -7.52 7.59 -9.68
N PHE A 17 -8.25 8.57 -9.17
CA PHE A 17 -9.52 8.28 -8.49
C PHE A 17 -10.53 7.56 -9.39
N LYS A 18 -10.48 7.82 -10.68
CA LYS A 18 -11.41 7.17 -11.62
C LYS A 18 -11.02 5.74 -11.96
N SER A 19 -9.83 5.31 -11.56
CA SER A 19 -9.41 3.93 -11.77
C SER A 19 -9.77 3.09 -10.57
N SER A 20 -10.73 2.18 -10.73
CA SER A 20 -11.18 1.33 -9.62
C SER A 20 -10.05 0.52 -9.02
N GLU A 21 -9.19 -0.04 -9.86
CA GLU A 21 -8.08 -0.85 -9.38
C GLU A 21 -7.08 -0.03 -8.59
N MET A 22 -6.81 1.19 -9.04
CA MET A 22 -5.88 2.06 -8.32
C MET A 22 -6.41 2.41 -6.93
N VAL A 23 -7.69 2.78 -6.85
CA VAL A 23 -8.31 3.13 -5.58
C VAL A 23 -8.40 1.90 -4.68
N HIS A 24 -8.81 0.77 -5.23
CA HIS A 24 -8.94 -0.48 -4.49
C HIS A 24 -7.60 -0.86 -3.88
N LEU A 25 -6.55 -0.85 -4.69
CA LEU A 25 -5.23 -1.22 -4.21
C LEU A 25 -4.71 -0.24 -3.16
N PHE A 26 -4.88 1.04 -3.39
CA PHE A 26 -4.39 2.05 -2.46
C PHE A 26 -5.07 1.93 -1.09
N ILE A 27 -6.39 1.76 -1.09
CA ILE A 27 -7.14 1.57 0.16
C ILE A 27 -6.71 0.29 0.86
N TYR A 28 -6.54 -0.79 0.10
CA TYR A 28 -6.06 -2.04 0.68
C TYR A 28 -4.71 -1.83 1.37
N LEU A 29 -3.77 -1.16 0.69
CA LEU A 29 -2.45 -0.91 1.26
C LEU A 29 -2.53 -0.08 2.54
N LEU A 30 -3.38 0.94 2.56
CA LEU A 30 -3.59 1.75 3.75
C LEU A 30 -4.09 0.91 4.91
N MET A 31 -5.05 0.04 4.64
CA MET A 31 -5.66 -0.78 5.69
C MET A 31 -4.74 -1.86 6.21
N LYS A 32 -3.85 -2.37 5.37
CA LYS A 32 -2.95 -3.46 5.75
C LYS A 32 -1.61 -2.97 6.28
N SER A 33 -1.27 -1.71 6.06
CA SER A 33 -0.01 -1.18 6.56
C SER A 33 0.00 -1.17 8.09
N ASN A 34 1.18 -1.29 8.67
CA ASN A 34 1.33 -1.33 10.12
C ASN A 34 0.94 0.00 10.75
N HIS A 35 0.20 -0.08 11.85
CA HIS A 35 -0.16 1.11 12.62
C HIS A 35 0.90 1.46 13.63
N GLU A 36 1.82 0.55 13.91
CA GLU A 36 2.90 0.78 14.84
C GLU A 36 4.10 -0.08 14.46
N LEU A 37 5.24 0.21 15.08
CA LEU A 37 6.46 -0.55 14.82
C LEU A 37 6.27 -2.02 15.20
N ALA A 38 6.70 -2.92 14.33
CA ALA A 38 6.65 -4.35 14.57
C ALA A 38 7.89 -5.01 13.98
N VAL A 39 8.07 -6.29 14.29
CA VAL A 39 9.18 -7.07 13.73
C VAL A 39 8.60 -8.28 13.02
N TRP A 40 9.03 -8.50 11.78
CA TRP A 40 8.59 -9.64 10.98
C TRP A 40 9.81 -10.40 10.52
N ARG A 41 9.96 -11.63 11.02
CA ARG A 41 11.12 -12.50 10.70
C ARG A 41 12.46 -11.76 10.84
N GLY A 42 12.61 -11.01 11.94
CA GLY A 42 13.82 -10.26 12.19
C GLY A 42 13.92 -8.92 11.45
N GLN A 43 12.97 -8.64 10.55
CA GLN A 43 12.93 -7.40 9.80
C GLN A 43 12.04 -6.39 10.52
N LYS A 44 12.60 -5.23 10.80
CA LYS A 44 11.84 -4.15 11.41
C LYS A 44 10.85 -3.60 10.39
N VAL A 45 9.58 -3.54 10.76
CA VAL A 45 8.54 -3.00 9.90
C VAL A 45 7.94 -1.80 10.62
N GLU A 46 8.12 -0.63 10.05
CA GLU A 46 7.72 0.59 10.71
C GLU A 46 6.29 0.96 10.40
N LYS A 47 5.78 1.95 11.13
CA LYS A 47 4.45 2.49 10.90
C LYS A 47 4.33 2.94 9.44
N GLY A 48 3.24 2.58 8.80
CA GLY A 48 3.03 2.92 7.40
C GLY A 48 3.68 1.96 6.41
N GLN A 49 4.34 0.92 6.90
CA GLN A 49 4.97 -0.08 6.04
C GLN A 49 4.17 -1.38 6.01
N LEU A 50 4.32 -2.12 4.94
CA LEU A 50 3.66 -3.39 4.74
C LEU A 50 4.63 -4.34 4.04
N ILE A 51 4.78 -5.54 4.60
CA ILE A 51 5.53 -6.62 3.94
C ILE A 51 4.53 -7.42 3.12
N THR A 52 4.77 -7.53 1.82
CA THR A 52 3.83 -8.20 0.93
C THR A 52 4.55 -8.76 -0.31
N GLY A 53 3.79 -9.14 -1.31
CA GLY A 53 4.30 -9.58 -2.61
C GLY A 53 3.13 -9.62 -3.59
N LEU A 54 3.45 -9.76 -4.87
CA LEU A 54 2.43 -9.75 -5.92
C LEU A 54 1.39 -10.86 -5.74
N ASN A 55 1.84 -12.04 -5.35
CA ASN A 55 0.91 -13.16 -5.15
C ASN A 55 -0.04 -12.90 -3.99
N SER A 56 0.47 -12.35 -2.90
CA SER A 56 -0.36 -12.01 -1.75
C SER A 56 -1.36 -10.93 -2.10
N LEU A 57 -0.92 -9.92 -2.82
CA LEU A 57 -1.80 -8.85 -3.24
C LEU A 57 -2.89 -9.35 -4.18
N ASN A 58 -2.51 -10.22 -5.12
CA ASN A 58 -3.48 -10.82 -6.03
C ASN A 58 -4.52 -11.64 -5.27
N PHE A 59 -4.07 -12.45 -4.32
CA PHE A 59 -4.96 -13.28 -3.53
C PHE A 59 -5.94 -12.44 -2.72
N ASP A 60 -5.45 -11.40 -2.10
CA ASP A 60 -6.26 -10.58 -1.19
C ASP A 60 -7.18 -9.60 -1.90
N THR A 61 -6.77 -9.05 -3.04
CA THR A 61 -7.55 -8.03 -3.73
C THR A 61 -8.32 -8.56 -4.92
N GLY A 62 -7.90 -9.69 -5.48
CA GLY A 62 -8.50 -10.18 -6.71
C GLY A 62 -8.00 -9.47 -7.96
N ILE A 63 -7.11 -8.51 -7.82
CA ILE A 63 -6.55 -7.79 -8.96
C ILE A 63 -5.46 -8.65 -9.60
N SER A 64 -5.46 -8.76 -10.92
CA SER A 64 -4.48 -9.60 -11.63
C SER A 64 -3.06 -9.09 -11.38
N ILE A 65 -2.09 -10.01 -11.44
CA ILE A 65 -0.70 -9.67 -11.18
C ILE A 65 -0.20 -8.60 -12.14
N GLN A 66 -0.58 -8.69 -13.40
CA GLN A 66 -0.16 -7.70 -14.37
C GLN A 66 -0.69 -6.31 -14.05
N THR A 67 -1.97 -6.24 -13.69
CA THR A 67 -2.58 -4.97 -13.28
C THR A 67 -1.95 -4.44 -12.01
N LEU A 68 -1.65 -5.34 -11.05
CA LEU A 68 -0.97 -4.94 -9.82
C LEU A 68 0.39 -4.30 -10.11
N ARG A 69 1.15 -4.89 -11.01
CA ARG A 69 2.45 -4.32 -11.38
C ARG A 69 2.29 -2.91 -11.91
N THR A 70 1.32 -2.72 -12.79
CA THR A 70 1.06 -1.40 -13.35
C THR A 70 0.64 -0.41 -12.29
N CYS A 71 -0.29 -0.81 -11.42
CA CYS A 71 -0.81 0.07 -10.38
C CYS A 71 0.27 0.45 -9.37
N LEU A 72 1.07 -0.53 -8.94
CA LEU A 72 2.15 -0.25 -7.99
C LEU A 72 3.16 0.74 -8.58
N LYS A 73 3.50 0.54 -9.84
CA LYS A 73 4.43 1.44 -10.52
C LYS A 73 3.88 2.86 -10.59
N ARG A 74 2.60 2.99 -10.89
CA ARG A 74 1.95 4.30 -10.95
C ARG A 74 1.91 4.97 -9.57
N LEU A 75 1.59 4.21 -8.53
CA LEU A 75 1.56 4.74 -7.17
C LEU A 75 2.94 5.20 -6.73
N GLU A 76 3.96 4.43 -7.06
CA GLU A 76 5.32 4.80 -6.73
C GLU A 76 5.75 6.06 -7.49
N LYS A 77 5.44 6.11 -8.76
CA LYS A 77 5.80 7.24 -9.60
C LYS A 77 5.12 8.54 -9.15
N SER A 78 3.88 8.44 -8.68
CA SER A 78 3.15 9.63 -8.23
C SER A 78 3.52 10.03 -6.79
N GLY A 79 4.37 9.25 -6.13
CA GLY A 79 4.83 9.59 -4.79
C GLY A 79 3.93 9.11 -3.65
N GLU A 80 2.91 8.31 -3.96
CA GLU A 80 1.99 7.83 -2.93
C GLU A 80 2.61 6.71 -2.10
N ILE A 81 3.47 5.91 -2.70
CA ILE A 81 4.12 4.81 -2.00
C ILE A 81 5.59 4.73 -2.42
N ASN A 82 6.36 4.00 -1.61
CA ASN A 82 7.74 3.64 -1.94
C ASN A 82 7.84 2.12 -1.88
N ILE A 83 8.53 1.52 -2.83
CA ILE A 83 8.64 0.06 -2.92
C ILE A 83 10.10 -0.36 -2.82
N GLN A 84 10.36 -1.33 -1.93
CA GLN A 84 11.67 -1.96 -1.84
C GLN A 84 11.48 -3.46 -1.98
N THR A 85 12.12 -4.06 -2.97
CA THR A 85 11.99 -5.50 -3.23
C THR A 85 13.27 -6.21 -2.84
N THR A 86 13.12 -7.30 -2.10
CA THR A 86 14.23 -8.20 -1.77
C THR A 86 13.99 -9.53 -2.46
N ASN A 87 14.92 -10.47 -2.30
CA ASN A 87 14.75 -11.81 -2.84
C ASN A 87 13.58 -12.57 -2.25
N LYS A 88 13.11 -12.17 -1.08
CA LYS A 88 12.10 -12.92 -0.33
C LYS A 88 10.77 -12.22 -0.19
N TYR A 89 10.76 -10.91 -0.29
CA TYR A 89 9.52 -10.15 -0.06
C TYR A 89 9.64 -8.74 -0.60
N THR A 90 8.53 -8.03 -0.55
CA THR A 90 8.46 -6.63 -0.96
C THR A 90 7.99 -5.80 0.22
N ILE A 91 8.66 -4.68 0.45
CA ILE A 91 8.24 -3.72 1.47
C ILE A 91 7.60 -2.54 0.76
N VAL A 92 6.35 -2.26 1.09
CA VAL A 92 5.62 -1.10 0.58
C VAL A 92 5.51 -0.10 1.72
N THR A 93 5.95 1.13 1.48
CA THR A 93 5.85 2.20 2.46
C THR A 93 4.86 3.23 1.94
N ILE A 94 3.85 3.55 2.75
CA ILE A 94 2.89 4.58 2.39
C ILE A 94 3.51 5.93 2.70
N CYS A 95 3.76 6.71 1.66
CA CYS A 95 4.31 8.05 1.84
C CYS A 95 3.25 8.92 2.51
N ASN A 96 3.66 9.82 3.35
CA ASN A 96 2.77 10.73 4.07
C ASN A 96 1.78 10.03 4.98
N TYR A 97 2.06 8.78 5.35
CA TYR A 97 1.17 8.04 6.23
C TYR A 97 0.88 8.82 7.52
N ALA A 98 1.90 9.35 8.12
CA ALA A 98 1.78 10.09 9.38
C ALA A 98 0.99 11.39 9.20
N SER A 99 1.09 12.03 8.05
CA SER A 99 0.36 13.27 7.82
C SER A 99 -1.09 13.04 7.47
N SER A 100 -1.45 11.83 7.10
CA SER A 100 -2.85 11.52 6.83
C SER A 100 -3.62 11.26 8.11
N GLY A 101 -2.93 11.13 9.17
CA GLY A 101 -3.54 10.77 10.44
C GLY A 101 -4.11 11.91 11.24
#